data_e0f4d7091de2e385ad0b713e731c9716
#
_entry.id   e0f4d7091de2e385ad0b713e731c9716
#
_cell.length_a   1.000
_cell.length_b   1.000
_cell.length_c   1.000
_cell.angle_alpha   90.00
_cell.angle_beta   90.00
_cell.angle_gamma   90.00
#
_symmetry.space_group_name_H-M   'P 1'
#
loop_
_entity.id
_entity.type
_entity.pdbx_description
1 polymer ?
#
loop_
_entity_poly.entity_id
_entity_poly.type
_entity_poly.pdbx_seq_one_letter_code
_entity_poly.pdbx_strand_id
1 'polypeptide(L)'
;MNTHEILVTGGTGSLGSRVVNRLSEAGENVRVMSRYWHANTIRGDLLTGEGLEEAVEGICTIIHCASSSLRKTRQVDVDGTRRLLQAAERTGVSHILFISIVGVDRNPYFPYYRMKLETERIIEHSEVPWTILRATQFHGFVLRLIQALDRLPMMVAPRGFLFQPIDVGEVAHRSAELALAGPAGRAPDVGGPEVRAFVDLARAYFEAAGRRRRVVEVPLLGKVSRALREGAQTAPEHRYGKIRWEEFLAIHQEQGERDYEGRSFRVKR
;
A
#
# COMPACT_ATOMS: atom_id res chain seq x y z
N MET A 1 25.39 -2.89 22.94
CA MET A 1 24.30 -3.64 22.26
C MET A 1 23.84 -2.77 21.12
N ASN A 2 24.13 -3.16 19.88
CA ASN A 2 23.59 -2.45 18.69
C ASN A 2 22.11 -2.76 18.63
N THR A 3 21.28 -1.88 19.16
CA THR A 3 19.83 -1.97 18.98
C THR A 3 19.53 -1.50 17.57
N HIS A 4 19.36 -2.45 16.65
CA HIS A 4 18.85 -2.14 15.32
C HIS A 4 17.43 -1.58 15.47
N GLU A 5 17.29 -0.27 15.39
CA GLU A 5 15.99 0.38 15.46
C GLU A 5 15.45 0.57 14.04
N ILE A 6 14.18 0.19 13.82
CA ILE A 6 13.50 0.24 12.54
C ILE A 6 12.48 1.38 12.57
N LEU A 7 12.57 2.32 11.65
CA LEU A 7 11.58 3.38 11.47
C LEU A 7 10.50 2.92 10.49
N VAL A 8 9.23 3.01 10.88
CA VAL A 8 8.09 2.81 9.96
C VAL A 8 7.40 4.14 9.70
N THR A 9 7.57 4.69 8.51
CA THR A 9 6.81 5.88 8.09
C THR A 9 5.40 5.47 7.68
N GLY A 10 4.41 6.30 8.01
CA GLY A 10 3.01 5.91 7.79
C GLY A 10 2.57 4.71 8.64
N GLY A 11 3.24 4.49 9.79
CA GLY A 11 2.98 3.38 10.67
C GLY A 11 1.60 3.35 11.33
N THR A 12 0.82 4.42 11.23
CA THR A 12 -0.59 4.47 11.64
C THR A 12 -1.57 4.14 10.49
N GLY A 13 -1.07 3.90 9.28
CA GLY A 13 -1.87 3.55 8.10
C GLY A 13 -2.17 2.04 8.02
N SER A 14 -2.98 1.67 7.01
CA SER A 14 -3.44 0.28 6.80
C SER A 14 -2.30 -0.74 6.69
N LEU A 15 -1.27 -0.45 5.90
CA LEU A 15 -0.10 -1.33 5.77
C LEU A 15 0.87 -1.13 6.95
N GLY A 16 1.23 0.14 7.23
CA GLY A 16 2.26 0.44 8.20
C GLY A 16 1.95 -0.09 9.61
N SER A 17 0.69 -0.03 10.06
CA SER A 17 0.30 -0.56 11.38
C SER A 17 0.49 -2.08 11.48
N ARG A 18 0.26 -2.81 10.38
CA ARG A 18 0.48 -4.26 10.31
C ARG A 18 1.97 -4.61 10.25
N VAL A 19 2.77 -3.79 9.57
CA VAL A 19 4.23 -3.91 9.57
C VAL A 19 4.77 -3.70 11.00
N VAL A 20 4.32 -2.64 11.67
CA VAL A 20 4.69 -2.37 13.07
C VAL A 20 4.36 -3.55 13.98
N ASN A 21 3.13 -4.09 13.88
CA ASN A 21 2.72 -5.24 14.69
C ASN A 21 3.60 -6.47 14.42
N ARG A 22 3.88 -6.78 13.15
CA ARG A 22 4.72 -7.94 12.78
C ARG A 22 6.14 -7.82 13.30
N LEU A 23 6.75 -6.64 13.21
CA LEU A 23 8.09 -6.40 13.73
C LEU A 23 8.11 -6.46 15.27
N SER A 24 7.10 -5.89 15.94
CA SER A 24 6.98 -5.95 17.40
C SER A 24 6.77 -7.38 17.90
N GLU A 25 5.95 -8.19 17.21
CA GLU A 25 5.77 -9.62 17.49
C GLU A 25 7.08 -10.43 17.31
N ALA A 26 7.94 -9.99 16.38
CA ALA A 26 9.27 -10.55 16.18
C ALA A 26 10.32 -10.07 17.21
N GLY A 27 9.94 -9.16 18.12
CA GLY A 27 10.83 -8.63 19.15
C GLY A 27 11.74 -7.48 18.68
N GLU A 28 11.45 -6.91 17.52
CA GLU A 28 12.23 -5.80 16.96
C GLU A 28 11.89 -4.46 17.64
N ASN A 29 12.88 -3.57 17.70
CA ASN A 29 12.68 -2.21 18.20
C ASN A 29 12.16 -1.31 17.07
N VAL A 30 10.91 -0.87 17.18
CA VAL A 30 10.21 -0.15 16.12
C VAL A 30 9.84 1.26 16.55
N ARG A 31 10.32 2.24 15.78
CA ARG A 31 9.91 3.65 15.87
C ARG A 31 8.83 3.93 14.82
N VAL A 32 7.70 4.46 15.26
CA VAL A 32 6.55 4.76 14.41
C VAL A 32 6.51 6.26 14.11
N MET A 33 6.65 6.65 12.85
CA MET A 33 6.50 8.05 12.44
C MET A 33 5.07 8.37 12.02
N SER A 34 4.52 9.43 12.60
CA SER A 34 3.19 9.96 12.29
C SER A 34 3.20 11.49 12.18
N ARG A 35 2.33 12.04 11.31
CA ARG A 35 2.10 13.50 11.22
C ARG A 35 1.36 14.05 12.44
N TYR A 36 0.55 13.20 13.06
CA TYR A 36 -0.24 13.56 14.24
C TYR A 36 0.36 12.90 15.46
N TRP A 37 0.24 13.59 16.58
CA TRP A 37 0.67 13.03 17.84
C TRP A 37 -0.21 11.83 18.23
N HIS A 38 0.40 10.71 18.51
CA HIS A 38 -0.19 9.52 19.10
C HIS A 38 0.76 9.01 20.18
N ALA A 39 0.23 8.28 21.17
CA ALA A 39 1.09 7.59 22.11
C ALA A 39 2.08 6.67 21.36
N ASN A 40 3.34 6.69 21.77
CA ASN A 40 4.42 5.88 21.17
C ASN A 40 4.75 6.17 19.70
N THR A 41 4.49 7.41 19.23
CA THR A 41 4.93 7.83 17.90
C THR A 41 5.87 9.02 17.96
N ILE A 42 6.83 9.09 17.03
CA ILE A 42 7.59 10.30 16.77
C ILE A 42 6.85 11.15 15.73
N ARG A 43 6.86 12.47 15.93
CA ARG A 43 6.25 13.38 14.98
C ARG A 43 7.18 13.56 13.78
N GLY A 44 6.64 13.43 12.56
CA GLY A 44 7.36 13.73 11.33
C GLY A 44 6.40 13.93 10.16
N ASP A 45 6.60 14.99 9.39
CA ASP A 45 5.77 15.33 8.24
C ASP A 45 6.60 15.38 6.95
N LEU A 46 6.36 14.43 6.05
CA LEU A 46 6.98 14.37 4.73
C LEU A 46 6.65 15.60 3.87
N LEU A 47 5.50 16.24 4.10
CA LEU A 47 5.09 17.41 3.32
C LEU A 47 5.95 18.63 3.64
N THR A 48 6.25 18.87 4.92
CA THR A 48 7.01 20.05 5.38
C THR A 48 8.48 19.74 5.62
N GLY A 49 8.82 18.48 5.93
CA GLY A 49 10.13 18.06 6.39
C GLY A 49 10.32 18.15 7.91
N GLU A 50 9.33 18.69 8.64
CA GLU A 50 9.40 18.86 10.09
C GLU A 50 9.56 17.49 10.79
N GLY A 51 10.54 17.39 11.72
CA GLY A 51 10.77 16.21 12.56
C GLY A 51 11.40 15.02 11.84
N LEU A 52 11.83 15.14 10.56
CA LEU A 52 12.41 14.01 9.84
C LEU A 52 13.81 13.65 10.35
N GLU A 53 14.63 14.62 10.72
CA GLU A 53 15.98 14.38 11.26
C GLU A 53 15.91 13.63 12.60
N GLU A 54 15.05 14.07 13.49
CA GLU A 54 14.81 13.40 14.77
C GLU A 54 14.24 11.99 14.57
N ALA A 55 13.37 11.84 13.56
CA ALA A 55 12.74 10.54 13.27
C ALA A 55 13.76 9.49 12.81
N VAL A 56 14.81 9.88 12.07
CA VAL A 56 15.81 8.96 11.52
C VAL A 56 17.07 8.84 12.38
N GLU A 57 17.20 9.62 13.45
CA GLU A 57 18.36 9.55 14.35
C GLU A 57 18.47 8.17 15.02
N GLY A 58 19.61 7.50 14.87
CA GLY A 58 19.86 6.16 15.40
C GLY A 58 19.14 5.02 14.68
N ILE A 59 18.46 5.30 13.59
CA ILE A 59 17.76 4.30 12.77
C ILE A 59 18.73 3.57 11.84
N CYS A 60 18.62 2.25 11.79
CA CYS A 60 19.35 1.41 10.84
C CYS A 60 18.52 1.14 9.57
N THR A 61 17.22 0.89 9.72
CA THR A 61 16.34 0.53 8.61
C THR A 61 15.08 1.40 8.59
N ILE A 62 14.71 1.90 7.42
CA ILE A 62 13.44 2.62 7.20
C ILE A 62 12.50 1.74 6.39
N ILE A 63 11.27 1.50 6.88
CA ILE A 63 10.19 0.94 6.07
C ILE A 63 9.25 2.07 5.67
N HIS A 64 9.30 2.45 4.39
CA HIS A 64 8.60 3.60 3.87
C HIS A 64 7.22 3.21 3.34
N CYS A 65 6.19 3.26 4.23
CA CYS A 65 4.78 2.98 3.93
C CYS A 65 3.93 4.25 3.74
N ALA A 66 4.47 5.43 4.08
CA ALA A 66 3.73 6.68 3.96
C ALA A 66 3.44 7.03 2.49
N SER A 67 2.20 7.38 2.20
CA SER A 67 1.77 7.80 0.86
C SER A 67 0.51 8.67 0.94
N SER A 68 0.28 9.49 -0.08
CA SER A 68 -0.90 10.33 -0.23
C SER A 68 -1.51 10.18 -1.62
N SER A 69 -2.50 9.29 -1.77
CA SER A 69 -3.09 8.97 -3.07
C SER A 69 -4.09 10.01 -3.60
N LEU A 70 -4.60 10.92 -2.77
CA LEU A 70 -5.70 11.82 -3.14
C LEU A 70 -5.32 13.29 -3.23
N ARG A 71 -4.46 13.78 -2.35
CA ARG A 71 -4.08 15.20 -2.27
C ARG A 71 -2.60 15.35 -2.03
N LYS A 72 -1.97 16.32 -2.70
CA LYS A 72 -0.55 16.62 -2.52
C LYS A 72 0.38 15.42 -2.74
N THR A 73 -0.03 14.47 -3.60
CA THR A 73 0.72 13.23 -3.84
C THR A 73 2.16 13.52 -4.19
N ARG A 74 2.42 14.46 -5.13
CA ARG A 74 3.80 14.82 -5.49
C ARG A 74 4.60 15.34 -4.29
N GLN A 75 4.01 16.28 -3.52
CA GLN A 75 4.71 16.88 -2.39
C GLN A 75 5.01 15.89 -1.26
N VAL A 76 4.14 14.89 -1.06
CA VAL A 76 4.32 13.87 0.00
C VAL A 76 5.16 12.71 -0.51
N ASP A 77 4.76 12.08 -1.62
CA ASP A 77 5.39 10.83 -2.08
C ASP A 77 6.74 11.09 -2.78
N VAL A 78 6.86 12.17 -3.56
CA VAL A 78 8.09 12.47 -4.31
C VAL A 78 9.02 13.37 -3.50
N ASP A 79 8.57 14.59 -3.21
CA ASP A 79 9.40 15.58 -2.56
C ASP A 79 9.66 15.23 -1.08
N GLY A 80 8.66 14.62 -0.41
CA GLY A 80 8.80 14.10 0.95
C GLY A 80 9.79 12.95 1.05
N THR A 81 9.80 12.03 0.08
CA THR A 81 10.80 10.96 0.03
C THR A 81 12.22 11.50 -0.18
N ARG A 82 12.40 12.55 -1.01
CA ARG A 82 13.72 13.20 -1.12
C ARG A 82 14.21 13.75 0.21
N ARG A 83 13.34 14.44 0.96
CA ARG A 83 13.70 14.96 2.30
C ARG A 83 14.05 13.83 3.27
N LEU A 84 13.27 12.75 3.25
CA LEU A 84 13.53 11.59 4.09
C LEU A 84 14.88 10.95 3.77
N LEU A 85 15.21 10.77 2.49
CA LEU A 85 16.51 10.23 2.05
C LEU A 85 17.68 11.14 2.45
N GLN A 86 17.55 12.46 2.26
CA GLN A 86 18.55 13.42 2.71
C GLN A 86 18.82 13.35 4.22
N ALA A 87 17.78 13.16 5.02
CA ALA A 87 17.94 12.97 6.46
C ALA A 87 18.60 11.61 6.76
N ALA A 88 18.18 10.55 6.07
CA ALA A 88 18.69 9.20 6.22
C ALA A 88 20.20 9.10 5.84
N GLU A 89 20.62 9.77 4.77
CA GLU A 89 22.03 9.84 4.33
C GLU A 89 22.90 10.51 5.39
N ARG A 90 22.45 11.63 5.98
CA ARG A 90 23.19 12.35 7.03
C ARG A 90 23.37 11.53 8.32
N THR A 91 22.42 10.68 8.64
CA THR A 91 22.43 9.87 9.86
C THR A 91 22.99 8.46 9.67
N GLY A 92 23.36 8.09 8.43
CA GLY A 92 23.96 6.79 8.13
C GLY A 92 22.97 5.62 8.16
N VAL A 93 21.69 5.84 7.80
CA VAL A 93 20.72 4.75 7.61
C VAL A 93 21.26 3.75 6.59
N SER A 94 21.26 2.49 6.94
CA SER A 94 21.87 1.42 6.12
C SER A 94 20.89 0.70 5.19
N HIS A 95 19.57 0.94 5.34
CA HIS A 95 18.56 0.31 4.49
C HIS A 95 17.28 1.13 4.44
N ILE A 96 16.72 1.34 3.23
CA ILE A 96 15.34 1.79 3.03
C ILE A 96 14.55 0.76 2.24
N LEU A 97 13.46 0.26 2.82
CA LEU A 97 12.46 -0.57 2.13
C LEU A 97 11.28 0.29 1.72
N PHE A 98 11.02 0.41 0.42
CA PHE A 98 9.89 1.16 -0.13
C PHE A 98 8.80 0.24 -0.66
N ILE A 99 7.53 0.51 -0.28
CA ILE A 99 6.39 -0.25 -0.78
C ILE A 99 5.76 0.50 -1.94
N SER A 100 5.90 -0.09 -3.12
CA SER A 100 5.39 0.42 -4.39
C SER A 100 4.23 -0.42 -4.93
N ILE A 101 3.88 -0.22 -6.19
CA ILE A 101 2.70 -0.84 -6.81
C ILE A 101 3.12 -1.58 -8.07
N VAL A 102 2.59 -2.78 -8.27
CA VAL A 102 2.75 -3.54 -9.51
C VAL A 102 2.18 -2.75 -10.69
N GLY A 103 2.96 -2.62 -11.75
CA GLY A 103 2.55 -1.99 -13.00
C GLY A 103 2.71 -0.47 -13.07
N VAL A 104 3.41 0.17 -12.13
CA VAL A 104 3.68 1.63 -12.19
C VAL A 104 4.44 2.02 -13.47
N ASP A 105 5.26 1.15 -14.00
CA ASP A 105 6.00 1.30 -15.25
C ASP A 105 5.17 0.93 -16.49
N ARG A 106 4.19 0.04 -16.34
CA ARG A 106 3.33 -0.44 -17.44
C ARG A 106 2.11 0.45 -17.71
N ASN A 107 1.75 1.34 -16.75
CA ASN A 107 0.65 2.30 -16.91
C ASN A 107 1.05 3.72 -16.50
N PRO A 108 2.02 4.35 -17.17
CA PRO A 108 2.53 5.69 -16.84
C PRO A 108 1.49 6.80 -17.10
N TYR A 109 0.37 6.47 -17.74
CA TYR A 109 -0.73 7.42 -18.00
C TYR A 109 -1.58 7.67 -16.76
N PHE A 110 -1.53 6.79 -15.75
CA PHE A 110 -2.22 6.98 -14.49
C PHE A 110 -1.38 7.89 -13.57
N PRO A 111 -1.85 9.10 -13.21
CA PRO A 111 -1.03 10.09 -12.52
C PRO A 111 -0.39 9.58 -11.22
N TYR A 112 -1.14 8.81 -10.43
CA TYR A 112 -0.63 8.23 -9.20
C TYR A 112 0.53 7.24 -9.44
N TYR A 113 0.43 6.39 -10.47
CA TYR A 113 1.50 5.44 -10.84
C TYR A 113 2.76 6.17 -11.29
N ARG A 114 2.60 7.27 -12.02
CA ARG A 114 3.73 8.10 -12.42
C ARG A 114 4.49 8.68 -11.22
N MET A 115 3.76 9.12 -10.18
CA MET A 115 4.40 9.60 -8.94
C MET A 115 5.13 8.48 -8.22
N LYS A 116 4.51 7.30 -8.10
CA LYS A 116 5.15 6.12 -7.50
C LYS A 116 6.42 5.71 -8.25
N LEU A 117 6.37 5.67 -9.58
CA LEU A 117 7.56 5.37 -10.41
C LEU A 117 8.66 6.42 -10.24
N GLU A 118 8.31 7.70 -10.14
CA GLU A 118 9.26 8.77 -9.84
C GLU A 118 9.89 8.58 -8.45
N THR A 119 9.12 8.19 -7.46
CA THR A 119 9.61 7.87 -6.12
C THR A 119 10.58 6.67 -6.13
N GLU A 120 10.25 5.61 -6.86
CA GLU A 120 11.18 4.47 -7.03
C GLU A 120 12.53 4.94 -7.58
N ARG A 121 12.51 5.75 -8.65
CA ARG A 121 13.74 6.27 -9.26
C ARG A 121 14.59 7.12 -8.32
N ILE A 122 13.94 7.93 -7.47
CA ILE A 122 14.65 8.75 -6.47
C ILE A 122 15.36 7.84 -5.47
N ILE A 123 14.69 6.79 -4.99
CA ILE A 123 15.28 5.83 -4.06
C ILE A 123 16.43 5.06 -4.72
N GLU A 124 16.27 4.62 -5.97
CA GLU A 124 17.30 3.91 -6.74
C GLU A 124 18.57 4.72 -6.98
N HIS A 125 18.46 6.04 -7.01
CA HIS A 125 19.59 6.96 -7.22
C HIS A 125 20.11 7.58 -5.93
N SER A 126 19.58 7.20 -4.77
CA SER A 126 20.09 7.66 -3.47
C SER A 126 21.31 6.85 -3.02
N GLU A 127 22.09 7.42 -2.11
CA GLU A 127 23.23 6.73 -1.49
C GLU A 127 22.79 5.71 -0.42
N VAL A 128 21.51 5.76 0.03
CA VAL A 128 20.98 4.81 1.00
C VAL A 128 20.74 3.46 0.33
N PRO A 129 21.33 2.36 0.81
CA PRO A 129 21.04 1.02 0.29
C PRO A 129 19.53 0.72 0.39
N TRP A 130 18.95 0.13 -0.66
CA TRP A 130 17.51 0.09 -0.78
C TRP A 130 16.94 -1.29 -1.16
N THR A 131 15.67 -1.45 -0.84
CA THR A 131 14.79 -2.50 -1.39
C THR A 131 13.48 -1.88 -1.84
N ILE A 132 13.00 -2.24 -3.03
CA ILE A 132 11.68 -1.86 -3.54
C ILE A 132 10.83 -3.11 -3.67
N LEU A 133 9.71 -3.14 -2.94
CA LEU A 133 8.69 -4.18 -3.02
C LEU A 133 7.46 -3.61 -3.72
N ARG A 134 7.08 -4.18 -4.86
CA ARG A 134 5.83 -3.86 -5.53
C ARG A 134 4.75 -4.85 -5.13
N ALA A 135 3.61 -4.35 -4.68
CA ALA A 135 2.43 -5.15 -4.36
C ALA A 135 1.28 -4.85 -5.33
N THR A 136 0.42 -5.83 -5.56
CA THR A 136 -0.85 -5.63 -6.26
C THR A 136 -1.87 -4.94 -5.34
N GLN A 137 -3.10 -4.73 -5.80
CA GLN A 137 -4.12 -3.97 -5.08
C GLN A 137 -4.54 -4.67 -3.79
N PHE A 138 -4.54 -3.95 -2.67
CA PHE A 138 -5.04 -4.51 -1.42
C PHE A 138 -6.53 -4.81 -1.49
N HIS A 139 -6.99 -5.91 -0.89
CA HIS A 139 -8.42 -6.27 -0.78
C HIS A 139 -9.26 -5.09 -0.30
N GLY A 140 -8.85 -4.40 0.77
CA GLY A 140 -9.58 -3.26 1.30
C GLY A 140 -9.67 -2.07 0.34
N PHE A 141 -8.69 -1.87 -0.55
CA PHE A 141 -8.79 -0.86 -1.60
C PHE A 141 -9.87 -1.23 -2.63
N VAL A 142 -9.88 -2.48 -3.09
CA VAL A 142 -10.89 -2.98 -4.04
C VAL A 142 -12.29 -2.91 -3.43
N LEU A 143 -12.45 -3.29 -2.17
CA LEU A 143 -13.71 -3.18 -1.45
C LEU A 143 -14.22 -1.74 -1.42
N ARG A 144 -13.38 -0.78 -1.05
CA ARG A 144 -13.77 0.65 -1.05
C ARG A 144 -14.16 1.16 -2.43
N LEU A 145 -13.49 0.69 -3.48
CA LEU A 145 -13.84 1.05 -4.85
C LEU A 145 -15.23 0.52 -5.22
N ILE A 146 -15.53 -0.74 -4.87
CA ILE A 146 -16.86 -1.33 -5.08
C ILE A 146 -17.92 -0.56 -4.30
N GLN A 147 -17.70 -0.28 -3.02
CA GLN A 147 -18.62 0.47 -2.16
C GLN A 147 -18.86 1.91 -2.66
N ALA A 148 -17.83 2.56 -3.20
CA ALA A 148 -17.97 3.90 -3.78
C ALA A 148 -18.87 3.90 -5.04
N LEU A 149 -18.75 2.88 -5.87
CA LEU A 149 -19.58 2.71 -7.08
C LEU A 149 -20.99 2.20 -6.76
N ASP A 150 -21.19 1.53 -5.63
CA ASP A 150 -22.51 1.03 -5.18
C ASP A 150 -23.47 2.14 -4.74
N ARG A 151 -23.01 3.37 -4.58
CA ARG A 151 -23.87 4.53 -4.22
C ARG A 151 -24.83 4.95 -5.33
N LEU A 152 -24.61 4.51 -6.56
CA LEU A 152 -25.46 4.78 -7.72
C LEU A 152 -26.69 3.86 -7.72
N PRO A 153 -27.81 4.20 -8.40
CA PRO A 153 -28.99 3.34 -8.50
C PRO A 153 -28.72 1.93 -9.01
N MET A 154 -27.76 1.78 -9.91
CA MET A 154 -27.16 0.51 -10.34
C MET A 154 -25.65 0.61 -10.25
N MET A 155 -24.97 -0.49 -9.97
CA MET A 155 -23.52 -0.49 -9.98
C MET A 155 -23.00 -0.49 -11.42
N VAL A 156 -22.18 0.49 -11.75
CA VAL A 156 -21.48 0.57 -13.03
C VAL A 156 -20.05 0.08 -12.84
N ALA A 157 -19.67 -0.98 -13.53
CA ALA A 157 -18.35 -1.57 -13.49
C ALA A 157 -17.59 -1.36 -14.81
N PRO A 158 -16.28 -1.05 -14.80
CA PRO A 158 -15.50 -0.96 -16.03
C PRO A 158 -15.32 -2.36 -16.63
N ARG A 159 -15.66 -2.50 -17.91
CA ARG A 159 -15.58 -3.78 -18.64
C ARG A 159 -14.12 -4.24 -18.77
N GLY A 160 -13.88 -5.49 -18.36
CA GLY A 160 -12.63 -6.21 -18.58
C GLY A 160 -11.44 -5.71 -17.80
N PHE A 161 -11.61 -4.84 -16.78
CA PHE A 161 -10.50 -4.45 -15.91
C PHE A 161 -10.10 -5.62 -15.02
N LEU A 162 -8.81 -5.97 -15.06
CA LEU A 162 -8.25 -7.08 -14.31
C LEU A 162 -7.62 -6.57 -13.00
N PHE A 163 -7.87 -7.27 -11.92
CA PHE A 163 -7.30 -7.03 -10.60
C PHE A 163 -6.71 -8.33 -10.04
N GLN A 164 -5.75 -8.22 -9.16
CA GLN A 164 -5.18 -9.34 -8.43
C GLN A 164 -5.08 -8.96 -6.94
N PRO A 165 -6.23 -8.91 -6.22
CA PRO A 165 -6.26 -8.41 -4.86
C PRO A 165 -5.41 -9.26 -3.92
N ILE A 166 -4.63 -8.61 -3.04
CA ILE A 166 -3.80 -9.24 -2.02
C ILE A 166 -4.18 -8.77 -0.63
N ASP A 167 -4.02 -9.62 0.39
CA ASP A 167 -4.21 -9.21 1.77
C ASP A 167 -3.06 -8.33 2.24
N VAL A 168 -3.40 -7.24 2.94
CA VAL A 168 -2.42 -6.28 3.42
C VAL A 168 -1.53 -6.84 4.54
N GLY A 169 -2.01 -7.81 5.30
CA GLY A 169 -1.22 -8.51 6.32
C GLY A 169 -0.14 -9.39 5.69
N GLU A 170 -0.42 -10.00 4.53
CA GLU A 170 0.57 -10.78 3.77
C GLU A 170 1.67 -9.86 3.21
N VAL A 171 1.30 -8.68 2.70
CA VAL A 171 2.28 -7.68 2.26
C VAL A 171 3.10 -7.15 3.44
N ALA A 172 2.47 -6.94 4.60
CA ALA A 172 3.17 -6.53 5.81
C ALA A 172 4.18 -7.59 6.29
N HIS A 173 3.80 -8.87 6.22
CA HIS A 173 4.70 -9.98 6.54
C HIS A 173 5.92 -9.97 5.62
N ARG A 174 5.70 -9.90 4.30
CA ARG A 174 6.80 -9.82 3.33
C ARG A 174 7.68 -8.59 3.52
N SER A 175 7.08 -7.46 3.89
CA SER A 175 7.83 -6.23 4.16
C SER A 175 8.74 -6.38 5.39
N ALA A 176 8.25 -7.02 6.46
CA ALA A 176 9.06 -7.29 7.65
C ALA A 176 10.23 -8.24 7.32
N GLU A 177 9.98 -9.34 6.60
CA GLU A 177 11.04 -10.26 6.14
C GLU A 177 12.14 -9.52 5.36
N LEU A 178 11.76 -8.69 4.38
CA LEU A 178 12.72 -7.96 3.55
C LEU A 178 13.49 -6.90 4.34
N ALA A 179 12.85 -6.25 5.30
CA ALA A 179 13.50 -5.26 6.14
C ALA A 179 14.59 -5.88 7.03
N LEU A 180 14.33 -7.09 7.55
CA LEU A 180 15.27 -7.83 8.39
C LEU A 180 16.40 -8.51 7.57
N ALA A 181 16.13 -8.85 6.32
CA ALA A 181 17.11 -9.47 5.43
C ALA A 181 18.17 -8.48 4.89
N GLY A 182 17.89 -7.17 4.97
CA GLY A 182 18.77 -6.13 4.44
C GLY A 182 18.51 -5.74 2.98
N PRO A 183 19.34 -4.84 2.42
CA PRO A 183 19.15 -4.30 1.07
C PRO A 183 19.22 -5.38 -0.01
N ALA A 184 18.23 -5.41 -0.91
CA ALA A 184 18.10 -6.42 -1.96
C ALA A 184 17.80 -5.83 -3.35
N GLY A 185 17.78 -4.51 -3.50
CA GLY A 185 17.38 -3.87 -4.75
C GLY A 185 15.89 -4.10 -5.06
N ARG A 186 15.56 -4.49 -6.28
CA ARG A 186 14.18 -4.83 -6.64
C ARG A 186 13.83 -6.24 -6.16
N ALA A 187 12.99 -6.32 -5.13
CA ALA A 187 12.42 -7.59 -4.70
C ALA A 187 11.38 -8.10 -5.72
N PRO A 188 11.17 -9.43 -5.79
CA PRO A 188 10.06 -9.98 -6.58
C PRO A 188 8.72 -9.35 -6.19
N ASP A 189 7.89 -9.05 -7.19
CA ASP A 189 6.54 -8.53 -6.98
C ASP A 189 5.72 -9.47 -6.07
N VAL A 190 4.76 -8.92 -5.34
CA VAL A 190 3.80 -9.72 -4.55
C VAL A 190 2.38 -9.46 -5.03
N GLY A 191 1.75 -10.51 -5.55
CA GLY A 191 0.38 -10.49 -6.01
C GLY A 191 -0.52 -11.39 -5.18
N GLY A 192 -1.82 -11.12 -5.20
CA GLY A 192 -2.81 -12.01 -4.60
C GLY A 192 -2.90 -13.36 -5.32
N PRO A 193 -3.68 -14.31 -4.80
CA PRO A 193 -3.73 -15.67 -5.32
C PRO A 193 -4.35 -15.77 -6.72
N GLU A 194 -5.22 -14.82 -7.09
CA GLU A 194 -6.04 -14.90 -8.30
C GLU A 194 -6.11 -13.57 -9.04
N VAL A 195 -5.99 -13.64 -10.38
CA VAL A 195 -6.34 -12.52 -11.27
C VAL A 195 -7.81 -12.63 -11.62
N ARG A 196 -8.59 -11.58 -11.37
CA ARG A 196 -10.05 -11.57 -11.59
C ARG A 196 -10.51 -10.28 -12.25
N ALA A 197 -11.59 -10.36 -13.01
CA ALA A 197 -12.23 -9.15 -13.51
C ALA A 197 -12.91 -8.37 -12.36
N PHE A 198 -12.85 -7.05 -12.42
CA PHE A 198 -13.45 -6.19 -11.40
C PHE A 198 -14.95 -6.47 -11.19
N VAL A 199 -15.66 -6.78 -12.27
CA VAL A 199 -17.08 -7.13 -12.24
C VAL A 199 -17.36 -8.39 -11.41
N ASP A 200 -16.45 -9.38 -11.46
CA ASP A 200 -16.61 -10.63 -10.70
C ASP A 200 -16.31 -10.42 -9.22
N LEU A 201 -15.34 -9.58 -8.89
CA LEU A 201 -15.09 -9.15 -7.50
C LEU A 201 -16.30 -8.40 -6.92
N ALA A 202 -16.93 -7.53 -7.72
CA ALA A 202 -18.14 -6.84 -7.30
C ALA A 202 -19.34 -7.77 -7.11
N ARG A 203 -19.54 -8.74 -8.00
CA ARG A 203 -20.60 -9.75 -7.86
C ARG A 203 -20.42 -10.59 -6.58
N ALA A 204 -19.20 -11.07 -6.34
CA ALA A 204 -18.88 -11.82 -5.13
C ALA A 204 -19.11 -10.99 -3.85
N TYR A 205 -18.80 -9.69 -3.86
CA TYR A 205 -19.11 -8.79 -2.75
C TYR A 205 -20.64 -8.71 -2.47
N PHE A 206 -21.46 -8.54 -3.52
CA PHE A 206 -22.92 -8.46 -3.32
C PHE A 206 -23.52 -9.80 -2.88
N GLU A 207 -23.00 -10.91 -3.39
CA GLU A 207 -23.40 -12.25 -2.97
C GLU A 207 -23.06 -12.48 -1.49
N ALA A 208 -21.85 -12.20 -1.07
CA ALA A 208 -21.44 -12.29 0.33
C ALA A 208 -22.31 -11.39 1.24
N ALA A 209 -22.65 -10.18 0.79
CA ALA A 209 -23.53 -9.27 1.53
C ALA A 209 -25.02 -9.66 1.49
N GLY A 210 -25.42 -10.76 0.87
CA GLY A 210 -26.82 -11.18 0.71
C GLY A 210 -27.65 -10.20 -0.13
N ARG A 211 -27.03 -9.39 -0.96
CA ARG A 211 -27.67 -8.31 -1.73
C ARG A 211 -27.80 -8.65 -3.21
N ARG A 212 -29.02 -8.60 -3.73
CA ARG A 212 -29.23 -8.69 -5.18
C ARG A 212 -29.01 -7.33 -5.82
N ARG A 213 -27.87 -7.15 -6.49
CA ARG A 213 -27.48 -5.89 -7.12
C ARG A 213 -27.16 -6.11 -8.60
N ARG A 214 -27.77 -5.30 -9.46
CA ARG A 214 -27.45 -5.32 -10.90
C ARG A 214 -26.11 -4.62 -11.11
N VAL A 215 -25.13 -5.33 -11.67
CA VAL A 215 -23.84 -4.80 -12.08
C VAL A 215 -23.85 -4.66 -13.60
N VAL A 216 -23.69 -3.44 -14.09
CA VAL A 216 -23.69 -3.10 -15.53
C VAL A 216 -22.26 -2.80 -15.96
N GLU A 217 -21.77 -3.53 -16.94
CA GLU A 217 -20.45 -3.32 -17.48
C GLU A 217 -20.46 -2.23 -18.56
N VAL A 218 -19.57 -1.24 -18.43
CA VAL A 218 -19.40 -0.18 -19.41
C VAL A 218 -17.99 -0.18 -19.98
N PRO A 219 -17.81 -0.04 -21.29
CA PRO A 219 -16.51 0.11 -21.90
C PRO A 219 -15.93 1.49 -21.55
N LEU A 220 -14.75 1.54 -20.98
CA LEU A 220 -14.00 2.78 -20.79
C LEU A 220 -12.89 2.86 -21.84
N LEU A 221 -12.78 4.00 -22.51
CA LEU A 221 -11.79 4.24 -23.55
C LEU A 221 -10.53 4.91 -22.97
N GLY A 222 -9.45 4.92 -23.76
CA GLY A 222 -8.20 5.60 -23.46
C GLY A 222 -7.08 4.66 -23.00
N LYS A 223 -5.87 5.21 -22.92
CA LYS A 223 -4.63 4.44 -22.66
C LYS A 223 -4.61 3.81 -21.28
N VAL A 224 -5.08 4.51 -20.26
CA VAL A 224 -5.20 3.98 -18.88
C VAL A 224 -6.11 2.74 -18.88
N SER A 225 -7.30 2.87 -19.45
CA SER A 225 -8.29 1.79 -19.48
C SER A 225 -7.79 0.58 -20.27
N ARG A 226 -7.06 0.83 -21.36
CA ARG A 226 -6.43 -0.24 -22.14
C ARG A 226 -5.43 -1.01 -21.31
N ALA A 227 -4.50 -0.31 -20.64
CA ALA A 227 -3.50 -0.93 -19.78
C ALA A 227 -4.14 -1.76 -18.64
N LEU A 228 -5.24 -1.26 -18.03
CA LEU A 228 -5.96 -1.99 -16.99
C LEU A 228 -6.65 -3.27 -17.51
N ARG A 229 -7.16 -3.26 -18.75
CA ARG A 229 -7.71 -4.46 -19.38
C ARG A 229 -6.63 -5.48 -19.75
N GLU A 230 -5.45 -5.01 -20.13
CA GLU A 230 -4.29 -5.84 -20.45
C GLU A 230 -3.58 -6.37 -19.20
N GLY A 231 -4.10 -6.07 -18.00
CA GLY A 231 -3.55 -6.57 -16.73
C GLY A 231 -2.25 -5.89 -16.29
N ALA A 232 -2.00 -4.65 -16.72
CA ALA A 232 -0.78 -3.92 -16.34
C ALA A 232 -0.51 -3.85 -14.82
N GLN A 233 -1.55 -3.94 -14.00
CA GLN A 233 -1.48 -3.92 -12.53
C GLN A 233 -1.53 -5.32 -11.89
N THR A 234 -1.32 -6.38 -12.64
CA THR A 234 -1.31 -7.76 -12.14
C THR A 234 0.08 -8.38 -12.29
N ALA A 235 0.37 -9.35 -11.47
CA ALA A 235 1.62 -10.12 -11.46
C ALA A 235 1.27 -11.63 -11.34
N PRO A 236 0.69 -12.24 -12.39
CA PRO A 236 0.18 -13.61 -12.32
C PRO A 236 1.24 -14.65 -12.02
N GLU A 237 2.51 -14.35 -12.32
CA GLU A 237 3.66 -15.21 -12.01
C GLU A 237 4.13 -15.09 -10.55
N HIS A 238 3.67 -14.06 -9.82
CA HIS A 238 4.07 -13.75 -8.44
C HIS A 238 2.88 -13.86 -7.48
N ARG A 239 2.28 -15.04 -7.36
CA ARG A 239 1.14 -15.34 -6.47
C ARG A 239 1.63 -15.59 -5.04
N TYR A 240 2.07 -14.53 -4.38
CA TYR A 240 2.56 -14.61 -3.00
C TYR A 240 1.41 -14.76 -2.00
N GLY A 241 0.33 -13.99 -2.18
CA GLY A 241 -0.84 -14.01 -1.32
C GLY A 241 -1.61 -15.33 -1.39
N LYS A 242 -2.18 -15.74 -0.26
CA LYS A 242 -2.98 -16.96 -0.08
C LYS A 242 -4.44 -16.66 0.17
N ILE A 243 -4.74 -15.54 0.86
CA ILE A 243 -6.09 -15.14 1.23
C ILE A 243 -6.85 -14.73 -0.02
N ARG A 244 -7.94 -15.46 -0.34
CA ARG A 244 -8.81 -15.17 -1.47
C ARG A 244 -9.77 -14.04 -1.17
N TRP A 245 -10.39 -13.49 -2.21
CA TRP A 245 -11.34 -12.39 -2.09
C TRP A 245 -12.54 -12.75 -1.20
N GLU A 246 -13.12 -13.94 -1.37
CA GLU A 246 -14.25 -14.42 -0.58
C GLU A 246 -13.91 -14.64 0.89
N GLU A 247 -12.72 -15.17 1.18
CA GLU A 247 -12.21 -15.33 2.55
C GLU A 247 -12.02 -13.99 3.24
N PHE A 248 -11.44 -13.01 2.53
CA PHE A 248 -11.33 -11.65 3.01
C PHE A 248 -12.69 -11.04 3.32
N LEU A 249 -13.69 -11.21 2.43
CA LEU A 249 -15.05 -10.69 2.64
C LEU A 249 -15.71 -11.34 3.88
N ALA A 250 -15.55 -12.64 4.10
CA ALA A 250 -16.08 -13.35 5.27
C ALA A 250 -15.48 -12.80 6.57
N ILE A 251 -14.15 -12.67 6.63
CA ILE A 251 -13.43 -12.09 7.79
C ILE A 251 -13.90 -10.65 8.06
N HIS A 252 -14.06 -9.86 7.00
CA HIS A 252 -14.48 -8.46 7.12
C HIS A 252 -15.92 -8.31 7.63
N GLN A 253 -16.82 -9.21 7.28
CA GLN A 253 -18.19 -9.22 7.76
C GLN A 253 -18.28 -9.64 9.23
N GLU A 254 -17.52 -10.63 9.68
CA GLU A 254 -17.47 -11.10 11.07
C GLU A 254 -16.91 -10.03 12.03
N GLN A 255 -15.93 -9.25 11.59
CA GLN A 255 -15.29 -8.22 12.41
C GLN A 255 -16.12 -6.92 12.52
N GLY A 256 -17.28 -6.84 11.82
CA GLY A 256 -18.02 -5.61 11.63
C GLY A 256 -17.17 -4.57 10.88
N GLU A 257 -17.78 -3.54 10.30
CA GLU A 257 -17.12 -2.47 9.54
C GLU A 257 -16.09 -1.66 10.39
N ARG A 258 -15.18 -2.35 11.06
CA ARG A 258 -13.97 -1.71 11.59
C ARG A 258 -13.09 -1.42 10.40
N ASP A 259 -12.98 -0.14 10.14
CA ASP A 259 -12.24 0.43 9.05
C ASP A 259 -10.86 -0.22 8.90
N TYR A 260 -10.56 -0.60 7.69
CA TYR A 260 -9.23 -1.09 7.29
C TYR A 260 -8.10 -0.05 7.56
N GLU A 261 -8.48 1.18 7.96
CA GLU A 261 -7.60 2.26 8.38
C GLU A 261 -7.66 2.57 9.89
N GLY A 262 -8.35 1.75 10.68
CA GLY A 262 -8.52 2.02 12.12
C GLY A 262 -9.45 3.21 12.45
N ARG A 263 -10.21 3.70 11.47
CA ARG A 263 -11.22 4.74 11.65
C ARG A 263 -12.61 4.15 11.45
N SER A 264 -13.48 4.29 12.45
CA SER A 264 -14.88 3.88 12.34
C SER A 264 -15.63 4.80 11.37
N PHE A 265 -16.02 4.30 10.19
CA PHE A 265 -17.03 4.96 9.36
C PHE A 265 -18.42 4.59 9.88
N ARG A 266 -19.08 5.53 10.55
CA ARG A 266 -20.53 5.43 10.75
C ARG A 266 -21.21 5.67 9.41
N VAL A 267 -21.74 4.62 8.81
CA VAL A 267 -22.75 4.76 7.76
C VAL A 267 -23.99 5.39 8.44
N LYS A 268 -24.28 6.65 8.15
CA LYS A 268 -25.59 7.22 8.46
C LYS A 268 -26.63 6.44 7.66
N ARG A 269 -27.56 5.79 8.37
CA ARG A 269 -28.76 5.18 7.81
C ARG A 269 -29.64 6.21 7.10
#